data_bbc0efa77e4a30aee4b55e728203f621
#
_entry.id   bbc0efa77e4a30aee4b55e728203f621
#
_cell.length_a   1.000
_cell.length_b   1.000
_cell.length_c   1.000
_cell.angle_alpha   90.00
_cell.angle_beta   90.00
_cell.angle_gamma   90.00
#
_symmetry.space_group_name_H-M   'P 1'
#
loop_
_entity.id
_entity.type
_entity.pdbx_description
1 polymer ?
#
loop_
_entity_poly.entity_id
_entity_poly.type
_entity_poly.pdbx_seq_one_letter_code
_entity_poly.pdbx_strand_id
1 'polypeptide(L)'
;MAQVGATVLSRVMARLRTEGHLPEARHHTVLVGLEAPDDCAVLAPSSMPSVHSVDFFRSFLPDPFVFGQVAANHALSDCHAMGAPPAGALAVAVVPYGLETKVEATLFQMMAGACRTLGEAGCALLGGHTCEGAELALGFAVVGYVPKEAMMHKGGMRAGDALLLTKPLGTGVLFAAAMRGAAPGAALAAATEGMVRSNAPAAEALIRHGGNACTDVTGFGLLGHLLEMASASNARVRLRLGDVPILPGVEECIGQGIFSSLQPANLRLRRAISNEAQAVQHPAYPALFDPQTAGGLLSSVPADRAEACVRELRALGYTSAAVIGEVTEVLTPEEACPASLIDVAVD
;
A
#
# COMPACT_ATOMS: atom_id res chain seq x y z
N MET A 1 16.18 -19.23 13.10
CA MET A 1 15.25 -18.39 13.89
C MET A 1 14.53 -19.32 14.85
N ALA A 2 14.53 -19.01 16.13
CA ALA A 2 13.77 -19.78 17.09
C ALA A 2 12.28 -19.38 16.96
N GLN A 3 11.39 -20.36 17.11
CA GLN A 3 9.96 -20.10 17.18
C GLN A 3 9.63 -19.45 18.51
N VAL A 4 8.70 -18.49 18.55
CA VAL A 4 8.17 -17.94 19.79
C VAL A 4 7.57 -19.09 20.62
N GLY A 5 7.89 -19.14 21.92
CA GLY A 5 7.47 -20.25 22.77
C GLY A 5 5.94 -20.46 22.74
N ALA A 6 5.50 -21.70 22.66
CA ALA A 6 4.07 -22.05 22.54
C ALA A 6 3.21 -21.43 23.66
N THR A 7 3.76 -21.32 24.88
CA THR A 7 3.08 -20.70 26.01
C THR A 7 2.84 -19.21 25.82
N VAL A 8 3.84 -18.47 25.28
CA VAL A 8 3.71 -17.04 24.95
C VAL A 8 2.65 -16.85 23.88
N LEU A 9 2.74 -17.61 22.79
CA LEU A 9 1.78 -17.53 21.70
C LEU A 9 0.36 -17.82 22.19
N SER A 10 0.17 -18.86 23.01
CA SER A 10 -1.13 -19.20 23.57
C SER A 10 -1.72 -18.07 24.43
N ARG A 11 -0.90 -17.40 25.25
CA ARG A 11 -1.34 -16.25 26.05
C ARG A 11 -1.72 -15.06 25.17
N VAL A 12 -0.93 -14.75 24.15
CA VAL A 12 -1.24 -13.68 23.19
C VAL A 12 -2.57 -13.97 22.47
N MET A 13 -2.75 -15.18 21.96
CA MET A 13 -3.99 -15.57 21.28
C MET A 13 -5.21 -15.54 22.23
N ALA A 14 -5.04 -15.98 23.48
CA ALA A 14 -6.10 -15.89 24.49
C ALA A 14 -6.49 -14.43 24.75
N ARG A 15 -5.50 -13.52 24.91
CA ARG A 15 -5.75 -12.09 25.10
C ARG A 15 -6.43 -11.45 23.89
N LEU A 16 -5.95 -11.70 22.67
CA LEU A 16 -6.60 -11.19 21.46
C LEU A 16 -8.07 -11.62 21.38
N ARG A 17 -8.38 -12.84 21.80
CA ARG A 17 -9.75 -13.36 21.84
C ARG A 17 -10.57 -12.71 22.95
N THR A 18 -10.08 -12.68 24.18
CA THR A 18 -10.81 -12.16 25.35
C THR A 18 -11.03 -10.65 25.31
N GLU A 19 -10.11 -9.91 24.71
CA GLU A 19 -10.21 -8.46 24.53
C GLU A 19 -10.95 -8.07 23.24
N GLY A 20 -11.45 -9.06 22.46
CA GLY A 20 -12.29 -8.82 21.27
C GLY A 20 -11.53 -8.27 20.07
N HIS A 21 -10.22 -8.53 19.96
CA HIS A 21 -9.41 -8.07 18.84
C HIS A 21 -9.45 -8.99 17.62
N LEU A 22 -9.81 -10.29 17.77
CA LEU A 22 -9.84 -11.21 16.64
C LEU A 22 -10.94 -10.78 15.65
N PRO A 23 -10.60 -10.57 14.38
CA PRO A 23 -11.58 -10.16 13.38
C PRO A 23 -12.55 -11.28 13.07
N GLU A 24 -13.83 -10.96 13.06
CA GLU A 24 -14.87 -11.88 12.57
C GLU A 24 -14.83 -11.91 11.04
N ALA A 25 -14.93 -13.09 10.45
CA ALA A 25 -15.11 -13.24 9.01
C ALA A 25 -16.46 -12.64 8.61
N ARG A 26 -16.50 -11.65 7.75
CA ARG A 26 -17.77 -11.09 7.23
C ARG A 26 -18.56 -12.07 6.38
N HIS A 27 -17.91 -13.11 5.89
CA HIS A 27 -18.51 -14.15 5.07
C HIS A 27 -18.23 -15.50 5.70
N HIS A 28 -19.19 -16.41 5.72
CA HIS A 28 -19.06 -17.80 6.22
C HIS A 28 -18.11 -18.65 5.34
N THR A 29 -16.97 -18.08 4.95
CA THR A 29 -15.98 -18.71 4.07
C THR A 29 -14.91 -19.47 4.82
N VAL A 30 -14.70 -19.21 6.12
CA VAL A 30 -13.71 -19.91 6.93
C VAL A 30 -14.32 -21.17 7.53
N LEU A 31 -13.84 -22.34 7.08
CA LEU A 31 -14.25 -23.64 7.58
C LEU A 31 -13.35 -24.13 8.71
N VAL A 32 -12.04 -23.85 8.62
CA VAL A 32 -11.04 -24.12 9.66
C VAL A 32 -10.18 -22.87 9.81
N GLY A 33 -10.07 -22.36 11.01
CA GLY A 33 -9.30 -21.16 11.35
C GLY A 33 -8.93 -21.12 12.82
N LEU A 34 -8.70 -19.94 13.38
CA LEU A 34 -8.18 -19.76 14.75
C LEU A 34 -9.13 -20.19 15.87
N GLU A 35 -10.41 -20.41 15.62
CA GLU A 35 -11.35 -20.91 16.66
C GLU A 35 -11.10 -22.37 17.00
N ALA A 36 -10.84 -23.19 16.00
CA ALA A 36 -10.46 -24.59 16.13
C ALA A 36 -9.27 -24.85 15.18
N PRO A 37 -8.05 -24.43 15.58
CA PRO A 37 -6.89 -24.47 14.69
C PRO A 37 -6.47 -25.91 14.39
N ASP A 38 -6.11 -26.13 13.14
CA ASP A 38 -5.52 -27.36 12.64
C ASP A 38 -4.22 -27.00 11.88
N ASP A 39 -3.57 -27.95 11.23
CA ASP A 39 -2.32 -27.74 10.48
C ASP A 39 -2.46 -26.67 9.37
N CYS A 40 -3.65 -26.56 8.79
CA CYS A 40 -3.96 -25.56 7.77
C CYS A 40 -5.29 -24.86 8.05
N ALA A 41 -5.38 -23.59 7.65
CA ALA A 41 -6.68 -22.95 7.52
C ALA A 41 -7.41 -23.44 6.27
N VAL A 42 -8.74 -23.55 6.35
CA VAL A 42 -9.58 -23.99 5.25
C VAL A 42 -10.65 -22.96 4.95
N LEU A 43 -10.65 -22.47 3.72
CA LEU A 43 -11.69 -21.60 3.19
C LEU A 43 -12.68 -22.42 2.36
N ALA A 44 -13.94 -22.05 2.41
CA ALA A 44 -14.96 -22.65 1.54
C ALA A 44 -14.64 -22.33 0.07
N PRO A 45 -14.96 -23.24 -0.87
CA PRO A 45 -14.80 -22.95 -2.28
C PRO A 45 -15.69 -21.77 -2.71
N SER A 46 -15.17 -20.93 -3.62
CA SER A 46 -15.90 -19.82 -4.22
C SER A 46 -16.06 -20.02 -5.72
N SER A 47 -17.17 -19.53 -6.28
CA SER A 47 -17.36 -19.45 -7.74
C SER A 47 -16.59 -18.29 -8.38
N MET A 48 -16.11 -17.34 -7.56
CA MET A 48 -15.31 -16.21 -8.02
C MET A 48 -13.82 -16.57 -8.04
N PRO A 49 -13.03 -16.03 -8.97
CA PRO A 49 -11.57 -16.10 -8.93
C PRO A 49 -11.02 -15.59 -7.60
N SER A 50 -10.00 -16.27 -7.08
CA SER A 50 -9.25 -15.81 -5.92
C SER A 50 -8.03 -15.00 -6.36
N VAL A 51 -7.75 -13.90 -5.64
CA VAL A 51 -6.51 -13.14 -5.74
C VAL A 51 -5.66 -13.43 -4.52
N HIS A 52 -4.34 -13.50 -4.70
CA HIS A 52 -3.38 -13.79 -3.64
C HIS A 52 -2.25 -12.79 -3.70
N SER A 53 -1.85 -12.27 -2.55
CA SER A 53 -0.66 -11.43 -2.39
C SER A 53 0.08 -11.77 -1.10
N VAL A 54 1.35 -11.34 -1.01
CA VAL A 54 2.14 -11.44 0.21
C VAL A 54 3.08 -10.24 0.33
N ASP A 55 3.01 -9.58 1.48
CA ASP A 55 3.92 -8.52 1.86
C ASP A 55 4.49 -8.77 3.24
N PHE A 56 5.78 -8.44 3.41
CA PHE A 56 6.49 -8.59 4.67
C PHE A 56 7.61 -7.56 4.75
N PHE A 57 7.67 -6.81 5.86
CA PHE A 57 8.74 -5.83 6.07
C PHE A 57 9.05 -5.62 7.55
N ARG A 58 10.22 -5.04 7.81
CA ARG A 58 10.70 -4.70 9.16
C ARG A 58 10.05 -3.41 9.65
N SER A 59 9.81 -3.34 10.95
CA SER A 59 9.27 -2.13 11.57
C SER A 59 10.26 -0.97 11.46
N PHE A 60 9.71 0.17 11.10
CA PHE A 60 10.36 1.49 11.18
C PHE A 60 9.58 2.42 12.13
N LEU A 61 8.51 1.92 12.71
CA LEU A 61 7.67 2.62 13.69
C LEU A 61 8.00 2.14 15.11
N PRO A 62 8.08 3.07 16.08
CA PRO A 62 8.38 2.70 17.46
C PRO A 62 7.21 2.04 18.20
N ASP A 63 5.97 2.28 17.77
CA ASP A 63 4.76 1.73 18.35
C ASP A 63 4.35 0.43 17.63
N PRO A 64 4.39 -0.74 18.33
CA PRO A 64 4.03 -2.00 17.72
C PRO A 64 2.57 -2.08 17.27
N PHE A 65 1.64 -1.41 17.97
CA PHE A 65 0.22 -1.41 17.59
C PHE A 65 0.01 -0.68 16.27
N VAL A 66 0.59 0.52 16.14
CA VAL A 66 0.52 1.30 14.88
C VAL A 66 1.24 0.56 13.76
N PHE A 67 2.40 -0.06 14.04
CA PHE A 67 3.08 -0.88 13.05
C PHE A 67 2.22 -2.04 12.57
N GLY A 68 1.50 -2.72 13.47
CA GLY A 68 0.55 -3.77 13.13
C GLY A 68 -0.55 -3.29 12.18
N GLN A 69 -1.13 -2.11 12.44
CA GLN A 69 -2.12 -1.50 11.56
C GLN A 69 -1.55 -1.21 10.15
N VAL A 70 -0.36 -0.61 10.11
CA VAL A 70 0.29 -0.27 8.83
C VAL A 70 0.65 -1.52 8.04
N ALA A 71 1.18 -2.56 8.69
CA ALA A 71 1.56 -3.80 8.03
C ALA A 71 0.35 -4.54 7.43
N ALA A 72 -0.76 -4.60 8.18
CA ALA A 72 -1.99 -5.18 7.67
C ALA A 72 -2.57 -4.36 6.50
N ASN A 73 -2.60 -3.03 6.64
CA ASN A 73 -3.13 -2.15 5.59
C ASN A 73 -2.29 -2.21 4.30
N HIS A 74 -0.96 -2.31 4.43
CA HIS A 74 -0.06 -2.48 3.30
C HIS A 74 -0.35 -3.78 2.54
N ALA A 75 -0.43 -4.91 3.25
CA ALA A 75 -0.71 -6.21 2.63
C ALA A 75 -2.12 -6.33 2.02
N LEU A 76 -3.11 -5.63 2.58
CA LEU A 76 -4.48 -5.59 2.02
C LEU A 76 -4.56 -4.75 0.75
N SER A 77 -3.61 -3.84 0.53
CA SER A 77 -3.65 -2.84 -0.52
C SER A 77 -3.66 -3.44 -1.93
N ASP A 78 -2.91 -4.51 -2.17
CA ASP A 78 -2.91 -5.25 -3.44
C ASP A 78 -4.30 -5.78 -3.80
N CYS A 79 -5.01 -6.36 -2.82
CA CYS A 79 -6.38 -6.81 -3.03
C CYS A 79 -7.29 -5.64 -3.38
N HIS A 80 -7.16 -4.51 -2.67
CA HIS A 80 -7.96 -3.31 -2.94
C HIS A 80 -7.65 -2.73 -4.33
N ALA A 81 -6.37 -2.69 -4.74
CA ALA A 81 -5.97 -2.22 -6.06
C ALA A 81 -6.58 -3.06 -7.20
N MET A 82 -6.85 -4.33 -6.95
CA MET A 82 -7.55 -5.21 -7.89
C MET A 82 -9.08 -5.20 -7.74
N GLY A 83 -9.64 -4.38 -6.84
CA GLY A 83 -11.08 -4.37 -6.57
C GLY A 83 -11.59 -5.61 -5.85
N ALA A 84 -10.70 -6.38 -5.22
CA ALA A 84 -11.02 -7.64 -4.56
C ALA A 84 -11.20 -7.43 -3.05
N PRO A 85 -12.41 -7.63 -2.48
CA PRO A 85 -12.57 -7.70 -1.04
C PRO A 85 -11.68 -8.81 -0.44
N PRO A 86 -10.83 -8.50 0.56
CA PRO A 86 -10.03 -9.50 1.22
C PRO A 86 -10.91 -10.41 2.07
N ALA A 87 -10.64 -11.72 2.05
CA ALA A 87 -11.41 -12.73 2.79
C ALA A 87 -10.63 -13.28 3.99
N GLY A 88 -9.33 -13.47 3.84
CA GLY A 88 -8.52 -14.03 4.89
C GLY A 88 -7.03 -13.71 4.75
N ALA A 89 -6.33 -13.73 5.88
CA ALA A 89 -4.90 -13.43 5.96
C ALA A 89 -4.16 -14.41 6.88
N LEU A 90 -2.97 -14.82 6.47
CA LEU A 90 -2.02 -15.56 7.28
C LEU A 90 -0.88 -14.61 7.69
N ALA A 91 -0.65 -14.47 9.00
CA ALA A 91 0.39 -13.58 9.53
C ALA A 91 1.77 -14.26 9.56
N VAL A 92 2.82 -13.54 9.19
CA VAL A 92 4.22 -13.90 9.48
C VAL A 92 4.78 -12.81 10.40
N ALA A 93 5.02 -13.17 11.67
CA ALA A 93 5.43 -12.22 12.69
C ALA A 93 6.82 -12.58 13.24
N VAL A 94 7.70 -11.58 13.31
CA VAL A 94 9.02 -11.69 13.94
C VAL A 94 9.10 -10.69 15.08
N VAL A 95 9.48 -11.17 16.29
CA VAL A 95 9.62 -10.34 17.49
C VAL A 95 11.07 -10.37 17.94
N PRO A 96 11.66 -9.24 18.37
CA PRO A 96 13.01 -9.22 18.90
C PRO A 96 13.20 -10.13 20.12
N TYR A 97 14.38 -10.74 20.20
CA TYR A 97 14.78 -11.51 21.36
C TYR A 97 14.68 -10.68 22.66
N GLY A 98 14.13 -11.25 23.69
CA GLY A 98 13.98 -10.55 24.95
C GLY A 98 13.38 -11.39 26.08
N LEU A 99 13.08 -10.72 27.19
CA LEU A 99 12.33 -11.35 28.28
C LEU A 99 10.95 -11.75 27.77
N GLU A 100 10.48 -12.92 28.19
CA GLU A 100 9.19 -13.49 27.76
C GLU A 100 8.03 -12.49 27.86
N THR A 101 7.96 -11.72 28.96
CA THR A 101 6.93 -10.69 29.14
C THR A 101 7.01 -9.55 28.14
N LYS A 102 8.21 -9.21 27.66
CA LYS A 102 8.40 -8.20 26.61
C LYS A 102 8.02 -8.74 25.24
N VAL A 103 8.43 -9.96 24.92
CA VAL A 103 8.04 -10.65 23.69
C VAL A 103 6.52 -10.75 23.61
N GLU A 104 5.86 -11.19 24.70
CA GLU A 104 4.41 -11.29 24.79
C GLU A 104 3.72 -9.92 24.57
N ALA A 105 4.16 -8.88 25.29
CA ALA A 105 3.56 -7.55 25.18
C ALA A 105 3.72 -6.96 23.76
N THR A 106 4.91 -7.11 23.15
CA THR A 106 5.19 -6.60 21.81
C THR A 106 4.35 -7.33 20.76
N LEU A 107 4.34 -8.67 20.81
CA LEU A 107 3.55 -9.48 19.88
C LEU A 107 2.05 -9.17 20.02
N PHE A 108 1.56 -9.06 21.26
CA PHE A 108 0.16 -8.73 21.50
C PHE A 108 -0.23 -7.39 20.90
N GLN A 109 0.52 -6.32 21.17
CA GLN A 109 0.22 -4.99 20.64
C GLN A 109 0.26 -4.97 19.12
N MET A 110 1.29 -5.57 18.52
CA MET A 110 1.44 -5.65 17.07
C MET A 110 0.26 -6.39 16.42
N MET A 111 -0.11 -7.55 16.97
CA MET A 111 -1.23 -8.32 16.44
C MET A 111 -2.59 -7.67 16.71
N ALA A 112 -2.78 -6.99 17.85
CA ALA A 112 -4.01 -6.25 18.13
C ALA A 112 -4.20 -5.11 17.12
N GLY A 113 -3.15 -4.37 16.78
CA GLY A 113 -3.19 -3.35 15.72
C GLY A 113 -3.53 -3.95 14.35
N ALA A 114 -2.88 -5.04 14.00
CA ALA A 114 -3.15 -5.75 12.74
C ALA A 114 -4.59 -6.28 12.66
N CYS A 115 -5.06 -6.94 13.73
CA CYS A 115 -6.43 -7.47 13.80
C CYS A 115 -7.49 -6.38 13.68
N ARG A 116 -7.24 -5.19 14.25
CA ARG A 116 -8.13 -4.04 14.05
C ARG A 116 -8.30 -3.70 12.57
N THR A 117 -7.19 -3.54 11.83
CA THR A 117 -7.22 -3.21 10.40
C THR A 117 -7.83 -4.32 9.57
N LEU A 118 -7.49 -5.59 9.86
CA LEU A 118 -8.11 -6.74 9.20
C LEU A 118 -9.62 -6.77 9.44
N GLY A 119 -10.07 -6.52 10.68
CA GLY A 119 -11.50 -6.49 11.04
C GLY A 119 -12.26 -5.37 10.33
N GLU A 120 -11.70 -4.17 10.26
CA GLU A 120 -12.26 -3.05 9.50
C GLU A 120 -12.43 -3.39 8.01
N ALA A 121 -11.49 -4.15 7.45
CA ALA A 121 -11.56 -4.66 6.06
C ALA A 121 -12.48 -5.89 5.90
N GLY A 122 -12.96 -6.50 6.99
CA GLY A 122 -13.73 -7.75 6.96
C GLY A 122 -12.90 -8.97 6.58
N CYS A 123 -11.60 -8.91 6.77
CA CYS A 123 -10.63 -9.94 6.49
C CYS A 123 -10.37 -10.78 7.75
N ALA A 124 -10.59 -12.08 7.72
CA ALA A 124 -10.31 -12.95 8.84
C ALA A 124 -8.81 -13.19 9.03
N LEU A 125 -8.33 -13.16 10.28
CA LEU A 125 -7.02 -13.73 10.58
C LEU A 125 -7.15 -15.26 10.65
N LEU A 126 -6.56 -15.96 9.67
CA LEU A 126 -6.71 -17.41 9.51
C LEU A 126 -5.71 -18.22 10.32
N GLY A 127 -4.53 -17.66 10.58
CA GLY A 127 -3.41 -18.32 11.23
C GLY A 127 -2.12 -17.60 10.91
N GLY A 128 -1.01 -18.35 10.92
CA GLY A 128 0.28 -17.78 10.54
C GLY A 128 1.46 -18.44 11.23
N HIS A 129 2.58 -17.74 11.24
CA HIS A 129 3.82 -18.19 11.86
C HIS A 129 4.43 -17.08 12.71
N THR A 130 4.98 -17.43 13.88
CA THR A 130 5.68 -16.50 14.77
C THR A 130 7.08 -17.01 15.07
N CYS A 131 8.06 -16.13 15.00
CA CYS A 131 9.44 -16.45 15.38
C CYS A 131 10.11 -15.27 16.09
N GLU A 132 11.21 -15.56 16.77
CA GLU A 132 12.10 -14.54 17.32
C GLU A 132 13.20 -14.21 16.30
N GLY A 133 13.59 -12.94 16.23
CA GLY A 133 14.62 -12.44 15.33
C GLY A 133 15.32 -11.22 15.88
N ALA A 134 16.19 -10.61 15.07
CA ALA A 134 16.94 -9.42 15.47
C ALA A 134 16.07 -8.15 15.51
N GLU A 135 15.05 -8.08 14.68
CA GLU A 135 14.22 -6.90 14.48
C GLU A 135 12.74 -7.26 14.45
N LEU A 136 11.89 -6.33 14.87
CA LEU A 136 10.46 -6.47 14.75
C LEU A 136 10.06 -6.44 13.26
N ALA A 137 9.29 -7.42 12.82
CA ALA A 137 8.77 -7.47 11.46
C ALA A 137 7.40 -8.16 11.43
N LEU A 138 6.59 -7.77 10.45
CA LEU A 138 5.26 -8.34 10.25
C LEU A 138 4.92 -8.30 8.75
N GLY A 139 4.20 -9.30 8.33
CA GLY A 139 3.60 -9.34 7.02
C GLY A 139 2.46 -10.34 6.95
N PHE A 140 1.79 -10.36 5.82
CA PHE A 140 0.62 -11.19 5.61
C PHE A 140 0.61 -11.79 4.21
N ALA A 141 0.24 -13.06 4.12
CA ALA A 141 -0.29 -13.62 2.89
C ALA A 141 -1.80 -13.42 2.92
N VAL A 142 -2.34 -12.70 1.93
CA VAL A 142 -3.75 -12.31 1.86
C VAL A 142 -4.43 -13.03 0.69
N VAL A 143 -5.66 -13.47 0.91
CA VAL A 143 -6.54 -13.97 -0.14
C VAL A 143 -7.80 -13.14 -0.20
N GLY A 144 -8.23 -12.78 -1.41
CA GLY A 144 -9.49 -12.10 -1.69
C GLY A 144 -10.21 -12.76 -2.86
N TYR A 145 -11.44 -12.36 -3.10
CA TYR A 145 -12.27 -12.86 -4.20
C TYR A 145 -12.88 -11.70 -4.97
N VAL A 146 -12.91 -11.81 -6.29
CA VAL A 146 -13.52 -10.79 -7.14
C VAL A 146 -14.07 -11.42 -8.42
N PRO A 147 -15.28 -11.03 -8.90
CA PRO A 147 -15.76 -11.45 -10.20
C PRO A 147 -14.77 -11.02 -11.30
N LYS A 148 -14.55 -11.90 -12.28
CA LYS A 148 -13.60 -11.65 -13.37
C LYS A 148 -13.84 -10.30 -14.08
N GLU A 149 -15.11 -9.96 -14.24
CA GLU A 149 -15.57 -8.76 -14.96
C GLU A 149 -15.40 -7.47 -14.13
N ALA A 150 -15.29 -7.59 -12.81
CA ALA A 150 -15.11 -6.47 -11.88
C ALA A 150 -13.66 -6.27 -11.47
N MET A 151 -12.75 -7.15 -11.93
CA MET A 151 -11.35 -7.12 -11.55
C MET A 151 -10.64 -5.93 -12.21
N MET A 152 -10.02 -5.08 -11.41
CA MET A 152 -9.11 -4.05 -11.90
C MET A 152 -7.73 -4.64 -12.17
N HIS A 153 -7.04 -4.07 -13.14
CA HIS A 153 -5.69 -4.48 -13.56
C HIS A 153 -4.76 -3.27 -13.63
N LYS A 154 -3.45 -3.50 -13.66
CA LYS A 154 -2.46 -2.46 -13.98
C LYS A 154 -2.61 -1.97 -15.42
N GLY A 155 -2.94 -2.85 -16.34
CA GLY A 155 -3.24 -2.52 -17.74
C GLY A 155 -4.70 -2.12 -17.95
N GLY A 156 -4.95 -1.40 -19.08
CA GLY A 156 -6.30 -0.98 -19.46
C GLY A 156 -6.50 0.54 -19.54
N MET A 157 -5.44 1.33 -19.38
CA MET A 157 -5.47 2.77 -19.63
C MET A 157 -5.98 3.09 -21.04
N ARG A 158 -6.75 4.16 -21.17
CA ARG A 158 -7.30 4.64 -22.45
C ARG A 158 -6.83 6.05 -22.73
N ALA A 159 -6.59 6.36 -23.99
CA ALA A 159 -6.25 7.72 -24.39
C ALA A 159 -7.33 8.71 -23.93
N GLY A 160 -6.92 9.80 -23.31
CA GLY A 160 -7.80 10.80 -22.70
C GLY A 160 -8.22 10.50 -21.27
N ASP A 161 -7.85 9.35 -20.67
CA ASP A 161 -8.07 9.11 -19.25
C ASP A 161 -7.26 10.10 -18.40
N ALA A 162 -7.83 10.53 -17.26
CA ALA A 162 -7.12 11.25 -16.22
C ALA A 162 -6.39 10.27 -15.27
N LEU A 163 -5.19 10.63 -14.83
CA LEU A 163 -4.44 9.90 -13.81
C LEU A 163 -4.72 10.48 -12.44
N LEU A 164 -5.18 9.66 -11.51
CA LEU A 164 -5.51 10.03 -10.13
C LEU A 164 -4.57 9.36 -9.14
N LEU A 165 -4.12 10.14 -8.14
CA LEU A 165 -3.40 9.63 -6.97
C LEU A 165 -4.22 9.91 -5.71
N THR A 166 -4.46 8.88 -4.88
CA THR A 166 -5.39 9.00 -3.74
C THR A 166 -4.74 9.45 -2.44
N LYS A 167 -3.44 9.25 -2.25
CA LYS A 167 -2.69 9.68 -1.05
C LYS A 167 -1.41 10.41 -1.46
N PRO A 168 -0.89 11.34 -0.64
CA PRO A 168 0.34 12.08 -0.93
C PRO A 168 1.57 11.17 -0.81
N LEU A 169 2.66 11.58 -1.48
CA LEU A 169 3.97 10.93 -1.45
C LEU A 169 4.84 11.45 -0.31
N GLY A 170 5.85 10.67 0.08
CA GLY A 170 6.92 11.13 0.96
C GLY A 170 7.13 10.31 2.22
N THR A 171 6.45 9.16 2.39
CA THR A 171 6.62 8.32 3.58
C THR A 171 8.05 7.83 3.75
N GLY A 172 8.73 7.44 2.65
CA GLY A 172 10.11 6.98 2.69
C GLY A 172 11.08 8.06 3.15
N VAL A 173 10.97 9.27 2.60
CA VAL A 173 11.77 10.45 2.99
C VAL A 173 11.54 10.79 4.46
N LEU A 174 10.29 10.91 4.91
CA LEU A 174 9.97 11.32 6.28
C LEU A 174 10.47 10.32 7.31
N PHE A 175 10.32 9.01 7.07
CA PHE A 175 10.82 8.01 8.02
C PHE A 175 12.36 7.86 7.95
N ALA A 176 13.00 8.11 6.81
CA ALA A 176 14.44 8.26 6.74
C ALA A 176 14.94 9.50 7.53
N ALA A 177 14.19 10.59 7.50
CA ALA A 177 14.48 11.78 8.31
C ALA A 177 14.22 11.52 9.80
N ALA A 178 13.16 10.79 10.16
CA ALA A 178 12.88 10.39 11.54
C ALA A 178 14.02 9.59 12.15
N MET A 179 14.59 8.62 11.41
CA MET A 179 15.76 7.84 11.85
C MET A 179 17.02 8.69 12.09
N ARG A 180 17.07 9.88 11.49
CA ARG A 180 18.17 10.87 11.67
C ARG A 180 17.82 11.96 12.67
N GLY A 181 16.64 11.93 13.29
CA GLY A 181 16.17 12.97 14.22
C GLY A 181 15.85 14.32 13.53
N ALA A 182 15.61 14.32 12.22
CA ALA A 182 15.41 15.50 11.40
C ALA A 182 13.96 15.73 10.94
N ALA A 183 13.06 14.75 11.13
CA ALA A 183 11.68 14.88 10.69
C ALA A 183 10.83 15.72 11.65
N PRO A 184 9.99 16.66 11.16
CA PRO A 184 9.00 17.34 11.98
C PRO A 184 7.96 16.36 12.51
N GLY A 185 7.62 16.44 13.81
CA GLY A 185 6.65 15.52 14.43
C GLY A 185 5.26 15.56 13.77
N ALA A 186 4.79 16.75 13.36
CA ALA A 186 3.52 16.90 12.65
C ALA A 186 3.53 16.19 11.28
N ALA A 187 4.67 16.22 10.57
CA ALA A 187 4.82 15.52 9.29
C ALA A 187 4.77 13.99 9.47
N LEU A 188 5.43 13.48 10.53
CA LEU A 188 5.38 12.05 10.88
C LEU A 188 3.96 11.62 11.27
N ALA A 189 3.22 12.44 12.01
CA ALA A 189 1.84 12.17 12.37
C ALA A 189 0.95 12.07 11.12
N ALA A 190 1.05 13.03 10.19
CA ALA A 190 0.32 13.03 8.92
C ALA A 190 0.67 11.81 8.04
N ALA A 191 1.96 11.46 7.94
CA ALA A 191 2.41 10.27 7.23
C ALA A 191 1.82 8.98 7.84
N THR A 192 1.85 8.88 9.17
CA THR A 192 1.31 7.72 9.91
C THR A 192 -0.20 7.60 9.71
N GLU A 193 -0.95 8.71 9.82
CA GLU A 193 -2.39 8.73 9.53
C GLU A 193 -2.69 8.25 8.11
N GLY A 194 -1.93 8.72 7.12
CA GLY A 194 -2.05 8.28 5.72
C GLY A 194 -1.78 6.79 5.55
N MET A 195 -0.75 6.24 6.23
CA MET A 195 -0.41 4.82 6.15
C MET A 195 -1.47 3.91 6.81
N VAL A 196 -2.10 4.37 7.89
CA VAL A 196 -3.17 3.61 8.57
C VAL A 196 -4.49 3.68 7.79
N ARG A 197 -4.70 4.70 6.97
CA ARG A 197 -5.91 4.84 6.15
C ARG A 197 -6.01 3.74 5.10
N SER A 198 -7.08 2.94 5.15
CA SER A 198 -7.34 1.85 4.19
C SER A 198 -7.44 2.38 2.75
N ASN A 199 -7.10 1.56 1.77
CA ASN A 199 -7.33 1.85 0.36
C ASN A 199 -8.69 1.30 -0.15
N ALA A 200 -9.45 0.55 0.68
CA ALA A 200 -10.74 -0.04 0.26
C ALA A 200 -11.77 1.01 -0.20
N PRO A 201 -12.09 2.08 0.57
CA PRO A 201 -13.06 3.07 0.10
C PRO A 201 -12.61 3.82 -1.16
N ALA A 202 -11.28 4.01 -1.33
CA ALA A 202 -10.74 4.62 -2.54
C ALA A 202 -10.93 3.70 -3.76
N ALA A 203 -10.64 2.41 -3.63
CA ALA A 203 -10.85 1.43 -4.69
C ALA A 203 -12.32 1.38 -5.14
N GLU A 204 -13.25 1.35 -4.17
CA GLU A 204 -14.68 1.38 -4.47
C GLU A 204 -15.10 2.66 -5.20
N ALA A 205 -14.59 3.83 -4.80
CA ALA A 205 -14.85 5.09 -5.49
C ALA A 205 -14.31 5.06 -6.93
N LEU A 206 -13.06 4.61 -7.13
CA LEU A 206 -12.46 4.48 -8.45
C LEU A 206 -13.28 3.56 -9.37
N ILE A 207 -13.76 2.42 -8.86
CA ILE A 207 -14.64 1.50 -9.61
C ILE A 207 -15.95 2.18 -10.00
N ARG A 208 -16.62 2.88 -9.06
CA ARG A 208 -17.88 3.60 -9.33
C ARG A 208 -17.72 4.66 -10.42
N HIS A 209 -16.54 5.30 -10.48
CA HIS A 209 -16.23 6.29 -11.51
C HIS A 209 -15.62 5.69 -12.79
N GLY A 210 -15.63 4.36 -12.92
CA GLY A 210 -15.22 3.67 -14.14
C GLY A 210 -13.71 3.62 -14.33
N GLY A 211 -12.94 3.44 -13.25
CA GLY A 211 -11.50 3.24 -13.31
C GLY A 211 -11.11 2.14 -14.30
N ASN A 212 -10.24 2.47 -15.25
CA ASN A 212 -9.81 1.57 -16.31
C ASN A 212 -8.56 0.76 -15.95
N ALA A 213 -7.68 1.34 -15.14
CA ALA A 213 -6.47 0.68 -14.63
C ALA A 213 -6.17 1.17 -13.21
N CYS A 214 -5.58 0.31 -12.39
CA CYS A 214 -5.25 0.63 -10.99
C CYS A 214 -4.04 -0.16 -10.51
N THR A 215 -3.26 0.46 -9.63
CA THR A 215 -2.24 -0.16 -8.79
C THR A 215 -2.14 0.62 -7.48
N ASP A 216 -1.61 0.03 -6.43
CA ASP A 216 -1.16 0.79 -5.28
C ASP A 216 0.28 1.32 -5.47
N VAL A 217 0.62 2.39 -4.76
CA VAL A 217 1.96 3.02 -4.85
C VAL A 217 2.75 2.63 -3.61
N THR A 218 3.78 1.79 -3.82
CA THR A 218 4.60 1.22 -2.76
C THR A 218 6.11 1.37 -3.02
N GLY A 219 6.88 0.31 -2.92
CA GLY A 219 8.33 0.32 -2.90
C GLY A 219 9.05 0.93 -4.10
N PHE A 220 8.44 0.92 -5.28
CA PHE A 220 9.04 1.50 -6.51
C PHE A 220 8.77 3.01 -6.68
N GLY A 221 8.02 3.61 -5.74
CA GLY A 221 7.60 5.01 -5.84
C GLY A 221 6.57 5.26 -6.93
N LEU A 222 6.10 6.49 -7.04
CA LEU A 222 5.08 6.84 -8.03
C LEU A 222 5.54 6.52 -9.46
N LEU A 223 6.78 6.89 -9.80
CA LEU A 223 7.27 6.70 -11.18
C LEU A 223 7.34 5.22 -11.57
N GLY A 224 7.77 4.34 -10.64
CA GLY A 224 7.87 2.92 -10.92
C GLY A 224 6.51 2.29 -11.18
N HIS A 225 5.53 2.57 -10.34
CA HIS A 225 4.18 2.04 -10.49
C HIS A 225 3.45 2.64 -11.70
N LEU A 226 3.68 3.92 -12.00
CA LEU A 226 3.17 4.53 -13.23
C LEU A 226 3.75 3.89 -14.49
N LEU A 227 5.07 3.58 -14.47
CA LEU A 227 5.73 2.87 -15.57
C LEU A 227 5.16 1.45 -15.76
N GLU A 228 4.89 0.73 -14.67
CA GLU A 228 4.25 -0.59 -14.74
C GLU A 228 2.86 -0.50 -15.41
N MET A 229 2.04 0.48 -15.00
CA MET A 229 0.71 0.69 -15.58
C MET A 229 0.79 1.11 -17.06
N ALA A 230 1.67 2.07 -17.38
CA ALA A 230 1.88 2.55 -18.74
C ALA A 230 2.37 1.42 -19.66
N SER A 231 3.33 0.61 -19.18
CA SER A 231 3.83 -0.55 -19.93
C SER A 231 2.76 -1.62 -20.14
N ALA A 232 1.99 -1.95 -19.10
CA ALA A 232 0.92 -2.94 -19.17
C ALA A 232 -0.24 -2.50 -20.09
N SER A 233 -0.36 -1.20 -20.34
CA SER A 233 -1.38 -0.59 -21.20
C SER A 233 -0.86 -0.24 -22.60
N ASN A 234 0.43 -0.36 -22.87
CA ASN A 234 1.11 0.23 -24.03
C ASN A 234 0.75 1.72 -24.19
N ALA A 235 0.73 2.48 -23.09
CA ALA A 235 0.24 3.85 -23.08
C ALA A 235 1.38 4.85 -22.83
N ARG A 236 1.30 6.02 -23.47
CA ARG A 236 2.05 7.21 -23.05
C ARG A 236 1.22 8.04 -22.10
N VAL A 237 1.90 8.61 -21.12
CA VAL A 237 1.26 9.42 -20.09
C VAL A 237 1.99 10.75 -19.92
N ARG A 238 1.23 11.79 -19.61
CA ARG A 238 1.76 13.07 -19.16
C ARG A 238 1.48 13.23 -17.68
N LEU A 239 2.55 13.36 -16.89
CA LEU A 239 2.50 13.60 -15.44
C LEU A 239 2.72 15.09 -15.18
N ARG A 240 1.81 15.78 -14.50
CA ARG A 240 1.98 17.17 -14.06
C ARG A 240 2.58 17.18 -12.66
N LEU A 241 3.83 17.56 -12.58
CA LEU A 241 4.62 17.42 -11.35
C LEU A 241 4.14 18.37 -10.23
N GLY A 242 3.65 19.56 -10.59
CA GLY A 242 3.03 20.51 -9.67
C GLY A 242 1.73 20.02 -9.04
N ASP A 243 1.02 19.05 -9.67
CA ASP A 243 -0.23 18.50 -9.16
C ASP A 243 -0.03 17.26 -8.27
N VAL A 244 1.20 16.72 -8.20
CA VAL A 244 1.49 15.54 -7.38
C VAL A 244 1.45 15.92 -5.90
N PRO A 245 0.52 15.37 -5.10
CA PRO A 245 0.43 15.72 -3.69
C PRO A 245 1.62 15.12 -2.92
N ILE A 246 2.24 15.97 -2.10
CA ILE A 246 3.41 15.62 -1.28
C ILE A 246 3.10 15.93 0.19
N LEU A 247 3.54 15.04 1.08
CA LEU A 247 3.40 15.22 2.52
C LEU A 247 4.16 16.46 3.01
N PRO A 248 3.61 17.21 3.98
CA PRO A 248 4.31 18.33 4.59
C PRO A 248 5.70 17.91 5.12
N GLY A 249 6.70 18.77 4.93
CA GLY A 249 8.08 18.54 5.41
C GLY A 249 8.94 17.67 4.50
N VAL A 250 8.39 17.07 3.44
CA VAL A 250 9.16 16.22 2.51
C VAL A 250 10.15 17.05 1.70
N GLU A 251 9.71 18.18 1.16
CA GLU A 251 10.58 19.05 0.34
C GLU A 251 11.75 19.59 1.15
N GLU A 252 11.52 19.97 2.41
CA GLU A 252 12.58 20.41 3.32
C GLU A 252 13.57 19.28 3.61
N CYS A 253 13.10 18.05 3.82
CA CYS A 253 13.97 16.90 4.02
C CYS A 253 14.79 16.58 2.76
N ILE A 254 14.16 16.63 1.58
CA ILE A 254 14.85 16.47 0.29
C ILE A 254 15.90 17.56 0.10
N GLY A 255 15.58 18.81 0.39
CA GLY A 255 16.51 19.95 0.34
C GLY A 255 17.72 19.79 1.26
N GLN A 256 17.60 19.03 2.35
CA GLN A 256 18.70 18.63 3.24
C GLN A 256 19.45 17.37 2.76
N GLY A 257 19.13 16.82 1.60
CA GLY A 257 19.74 15.61 1.08
C GLY A 257 19.30 14.32 1.80
N ILE A 258 18.14 14.34 2.44
CA ILE A 258 17.59 13.15 3.13
C ILE A 258 16.69 12.36 2.20
N PHE A 259 17.06 11.13 1.99
CA PHE A 259 16.35 10.19 1.12
C PHE A 259 16.21 8.82 1.77
N SER A 260 15.22 8.06 1.35
CA SER A 260 15.07 6.65 1.71
C SER A 260 16.24 5.82 1.15
N SER A 261 16.62 4.76 1.84
CA SER A 261 17.68 3.85 1.40
C SER A 261 17.36 3.13 0.08
N LEU A 262 16.10 3.00 -0.29
CA LEU A 262 15.66 2.34 -1.52
C LEU A 262 15.61 3.31 -2.72
N GLN A 263 15.54 4.62 -2.50
CA GLN A 263 15.44 5.62 -3.56
C GLN A 263 16.57 5.56 -4.60
N PRO A 264 17.88 5.32 -4.25
CA PRO A 264 18.92 5.19 -5.26
C PRO A 264 18.69 4.06 -6.27
N ALA A 265 18.03 2.97 -5.85
CA ALA A 265 17.64 1.90 -6.76
C ALA A 265 16.50 2.36 -7.70
N ASN A 266 15.52 3.09 -7.16
CA ASN A 266 14.39 3.61 -7.92
C ASN A 266 14.80 4.70 -8.94
N LEU A 267 15.84 5.49 -8.67
CA LEU A 267 16.36 6.49 -9.61
C LEU A 267 16.74 5.90 -10.97
N ARG A 268 16.98 4.60 -11.08
CA ARG A 268 17.25 3.94 -12.37
C ARG A 268 16.04 4.01 -13.32
N LEU A 269 14.83 4.18 -12.76
CA LEU A 269 13.59 4.27 -13.52
C LEU A 269 13.44 5.62 -14.26
N ARG A 270 14.25 6.65 -13.95
CA ARG A 270 14.27 7.95 -14.62
C ARG A 270 14.40 7.86 -16.14
N ARG A 271 15.01 6.79 -16.65
CA ARG A 271 15.12 6.51 -18.10
C ARG A 271 13.77 6.36 -18.82
N ALA A 272 12.67 6.18 -18.07
CA ALA A 272 11.33 6.14 -18.63
C ALA A 272 10.74 7.53 -18.90
N ILE A 273 11.39 8.59 -18.39
CA ILE A 273 10.98 9.98 -18.59
C ILE A 273 11.58 10.49 -19.89
N SER A 274 10.71 10.92 -20.82
CA SER A 274 11.11 11.40 -22.15
C SER A 274 11.85 12.74 -22.09
N ASN A 275 11.53 13.60 -21.13
CA ASN A 275 12.04 14.97 -20.96
C ASN A 275 12.75 15.20 -19.61
N GLU A 276 13.54 14.23 -19.15
CA GLU A 276 14.20 14.24 -17.83
C GLU A 276 14.96 15.54 -17.54
N ALA A 277 15.65 16.12 -18.54
CA ALA A 277 16.43 17.34 -18.36
C ALA A 277 15.59 18.55 -17.89
N GLN A 278 14.31 18.58 -18.21
CA GLN A 278 13.36 19.58 -17.71
C GLN A 278 12.80 19.17 -16.35
N ALA A 279 12.36 17.91 -16.22
CA ALA A 279 11.73 17.37 -15.02
C ALA A 279 12.62 17.51 -13.76
N VAL A 280 13.94 17.31 -13.90
CA VAL A 280 14.92 17.37 -12.79
C VAL A 280 15.02 18.75 -12.15
N GLN A 281 14.57 19.80 -12.81
CA GLN A 281 14.59 21.17 -12.28
C GLN A 281 13.46 21.42 -11.27
N HIS A 282 12.44 20.58 -11.24
CA HIS A 282 11.33 20.76 -10.33
C HIS A 282 11.65 20.19 -8.93
N PRO A 283 11.37 20.93 -7.81
CA PRO A 283 11.71 20.49 -6.46
C PRO A 283 11.06 19.18 -6.05
N ALA A 284 9.87 18.86 -6.56
CA ALA A 284 9.17 17.61 -6.29
C ALA A 284 9.71 16.40 -7.10
N TYR A 285 10.60 16.61 -8.07
CA TYR A 285 11.14 15.52 -8.90
C TYR A 285 11.70 14.33 -8.09
N PRO A 286 12.50 14.53 -7.02
CA PRO A 286 13.01 13.41 -6.24
C PRO A 286 11.93 12.59 -5.55
N ALA A 287 10.78 13.18 -5.22
CA ALA A 287 9.68 12.49 -4.55
C ALA A 287 9.01 11.43 -5.44
N LEU A 288 9.13 11.53 -6.77
CA LEU A 288 8.64 10.52 -7.72
C LEU A 288 9.25 9.13 -7.49
N PHE A 289 10.45 9.08 -6.95
CA PHE A 289 11.23 7.87 -6.70
C PHE A 289 11.18 7.40 -5.25
N ASP A 290 10.52 8.18 -4.38
CA ASP A 290 10.44 7.85 -2.96
C ASP A 290 9.57 6.61 -2.74
N PRO A 291 10.10 5.54 -2.12
CA PRO A 291 9.29 4.37 -1.80
C PRO A 291 8.22 4.72 -0.79
N GLN A 292 7.00 4.23 -1.00
CA GLN A 292 5.90 4.43 -0.09
C GLN A 292 5.62 3.16 0.72
N THR A 293 5.27 3.30 1.98
CA THR A 293 4.67 2.23 2.78
C THR A 293 3.19 2.55 2.94
N ALA A 294 2.33 1.58 2.63
CA ALA A 294 0.88 1.73 2.62
C ALA A 294 0.42 3.02 1.89
N GLY A 295 1.02 3.27 0.74
CA GLY A 295 0.71 4.42 -0.11
C GLY A 295 -0.71 4.38 -0.68
N GLY A 296 -1.04 5.37 -1.49
CA GLY A 296 -2.34 5.48 -2.13
C GLY A 296 -2.48 4.60 -3.37
N LEU A 297 -3.67 4.63 -3.95
CA LEU A 297 -3.92 4.04 -5.26
C LEU A 297 -3.59 5.06 -6.36
N LEU A 298 -2.96 4.57 -7.41
CA LEU A 298 -2.78 5.24 -8.69
C LEU A 298 -3.75 4.59 -9.67
N SER A 299 -4.60 5.40 -10.31
CA SER A 299 -5.61 4.87 -11.22
C SER A 299 -5.81 5.79 -12.42
N SER A 300 -6.20 5.22 -13.57
CA SER A 300 -6.75 5.98 -14.69
C SER A 300 -8.27 5.90 -14.68
N VAL A 301 -8.92 7.05 -14.86
CA VAL A 301 -10.38 7.15 -14.94
C VAL A 301 -10.78 8.00 -16.14
N PRO A 302 -11.99 7.84 -16.72
CA PRO A 302 -12.48 8.73 -17.77
C PRO A 302 -12.41 10.20 -17.35
N ALA A 303 -11.88 11.08 -18.21
CA ALA A 303 -11.62 12.48 -17.87
C ALA A 303 -12.87 13.23 -17.40
N ASP A 304 -14.04 12.93 -18.01
CA ASP A 304 -15.32 13.54 -17.63
C ASP A 304 -15.81 13.15 -16.23
N ARG A 305 -15.26 12.11 -15.64
CA ARG A 305 -15.58 11.62 -14.29
C ARG A 305 -14.52 11.96 -13.24
N ALA A 306 -13.32 12.39 -13.67
CA ALA A 306 -12.16 12.57 -12.81
C ALA A 306 -12.40 13.55 -11.65
N GLU A 307 -12.97 14.72 -11.91
CA GLU A 307 -13.26 15.71 -10.86
C GLU A 307 -14.33 15.24 -9.88
N ALA A 308 -15.35 14.52 -10.36
CA ALA A 308 -16.36 13.95 -9.50
C ALA A 308 -15.76 12.87 -8.59
N CYS A 309 -14.89 12.04 -9.14
CA CYS A 309 -14.14 11.03 -8.39
C CYS A 309 -13.26 11.67 -7.30
N VAL A 310 -12.49 12.70 -7.62
CA VAL A 310 -11.65 13.42 -6.65
C VAL A 310 -12.49 14.04 -5.54
N ARG A 311 -13.64 14.64 -5.85
CA ARG A 311 -14.55 15.17 -4.83
C ARG A 311 -15.08 14.08 -3.89
N GLU A 312 -15.47 12.93 -4.43
CA GLU A 312 -15.90 11.79 -3.62
C GLU A 312 -14.76 11.25 -2.75
N LEU A 313 -13.56 11.05 -3.32
CA LEU A 313 -12.38 10.63 -2.58
C LEU A 313 -12.08 11.58 -1.40
N ARG A 314 -12.14 12.89 -1.63
CA ARG A 314 -11.92 13.89 -0.57
C ARG A 314 -13.00 13.82 0.51
N ALA A 315 -14.25 13.60 0.15
CA ALA A 315 -15.36 13.40 1.09
C ALA A 315 -15.18 12.10 1.92
N LEU A 316 -14.56 11.07 1.36
CA LEU A 316 -14.19 9.82 2.05
C LEU A 316 -12.92 9.98 2.92
N GLY A 317 -12.33 11.19 2.97
CA GLY A 317 -11.19 11.51 3.82
C GLY A 317 -9.84 11.43 3.12
N TYR A 318 -9.74 11.14 1.82
CA TYR A 318 -8.50 11.24 1.04
C TYR A 318 -8.28 12.69 0.61
N THR A 319 -8.06 13.56 1.59
CA THR A 319 -8.05 15.03 1.40
C THR A 319 -7.06 15.52 0.37
N SER A 320 -5.97 14.79 0.17
CA SER A 320 -4.92 15.07 -0.81
C SER A 320 -5.15 14.40 -2.16
N ALA A 321 -6.27 13.69 -2.37
CA ALA A 321 -6.54 13.06 -3.67
C ALA A 321 -6.56 14.11 -4.79
N ALA A 322 -5.86 13.82 -5.90
CA ALA A 322 -5.67 14.76 -6.99
C ALA A 322 -5.61 14.06 -8.35
N VAL A 323 -5.96 14.80 -9.39
CA VAL A 323 -5.62 14.46 -10.78
C VAL A 323 -4.18 14.93 -11.00
N ILE A 324 -3.29 13.99 -11.29
CA ILE A 324 -1.84 14.25 -11.41
C ILE A 324 -1.34 14.18 -12.85
N GLY A 325 -2.21 13.89 -13.81
CA GLY A 325 -1.80 13.75 -15.20
C GLY A 325 -2.91 13.19 -16.08
N GLU A 326 -2.51 12.73 -17.25
CA GLU A 326 -3.41 12.19 -18.26
C GLU A 326 -2.73 11.09 -19.09
N VAL A 327 -3.51 10.22 -19.69
CA VAL A 327 -3.07 9.27 -20.71
C VAL A 327 -3.17 9.95 -22.07
N THR A 328 -2.03 10.19 -22.72
CA THR A 328 -2.00 10.96 -23.98
C THR A 328 -2.33 10.10 -25.18
N GLU A 329 -1.82 8.86 -25.22
CA GLU A 329 -2.08 7.93 -26.31
C GLU A 329 -1.91 6.47 -25.89
N VAL A 330 -2.50 5.56 -26.63
CA VAL A 330 -2.27 4.11 -26.53
C VAL A 330 -1.57 3.66 -27.80
N LEU A 331 -0.41 3.03 -27.64
CA LEU A 331 0.49 2.63 -28.73
C LEU A 331 0.17 1.22 -29.20
N THR A 332 0.54 0.90 -30.43
CA THR A 332 0.65 -0.50 -30.83
C THR A 332 1.80 -1.18 -30.11
N PRO A 333 1.80 -2.51 -29.94
CA PRO A 333 2.90 -3.24 -29.29
C PRO A 333 4.28 -3.00 -29.93
N GLU A 334 4.31 -2.69 -31.24
CA GLU A 334 5.53 -2.40 -32.00
C GLU A 334 6.09 -1.00 -31.72
N GLU A 335 5.22 -0.04 -31.35
CA GLU A 335 5.59 1.34 -31.03
C GLU A 335 5.94 1.55 -29.55
N ALA A 336 5.54 0.63 -28.69
CA ALA A 336 5.74 0.76 -27.26
C ALA A 336 7.22 0.57 -26.89
N CYS A 337 7.87 1.66 -26.50
CA CYS A 337 9.23 1.66 -25.95
C CYS A 337 9.22 2.09 -24.48
N PRO A 338 9.58 1.23 -23.52
CA PRO A 338 9.55 1.58 -22.10
C PRO A 338 10.39 2.82 -21.73
N ALA A 339 11.37 3.16 -22.56
CA ALA A 339 12.29 4.29 -22.30
C ALA A 339 11.70 5.68 -22.60
N SER A 340 10.41 5.80 -22.95
CA SER A 340 9.81 7.10 -23.30
C SER A 340 8.29 7.15 -23.09
N LEU A 341 7.79 6.38 -22.12
CA LEU A 341 6.35 6.30 -21.88
C LEU A 341 5.82 7.44 -21.00
N ILE A 342 6.70 8.14 -20.28
CA ILE A 342 6.29 9.16 -19.31
C ILE A 342 6.87 10.52 -19.74
N ASP A 343 6.00 11.46 -20.01
CA ASP A 343 6.32 12.89 -20.17
C ASP A 343 5.99 13.63 -18.88
N VAL A 344 6.91 14.46 -18.37
CA VAL A 344 6.74 15.17 -17.11
C VAL A 344 6.59 16.66 -17.37
N ALA A 345 5.38 17.19 -17.23
CA ALA A 345 5.12 18.62 -17.27
C ALA A 345 5.55 19.27 -15.94
N VAL A 346 6.25 20.39 -16.03
CA VAL A 346 6.83 21.12 -14.90
C VAL A 346 6.18 22.48 -14.66
N ASP A 347 5.07 22.75 -15.36
CA ASP A 347 4.31 24.02 -15.30
C ASP A 347 3.50 24.13 -14.01
#